data_4dcc5cd7bf21f7982ab047de02ab012e
#
_entry.id   4dcc5cd7bf21f7982ab047de02ab012e
#
_cell.length_a   1.000
_cell.length_b   1.000
_cell.length_c   1.000
_cell.angle_alpha   90.00
_cell.angle_beta   90.00
_cell.angle_gamma   90.00
#
_symmetry.space_group_name_H-M   'P 1'
#
loop_
_entity.id
_entity.type
_entity.pdbx_description
1 polymer ?
#
loop_
_entity_poly.entity_id
_entity_poly.type
_entity_poly.pdbx_seq_one_letter_code
_entity_poly.pdbx_strand_id
1 'polypeptide(L)'
;MEKEQSEIVKRLDEFEHTMKFEYVDGFIDFIKDLKENNIKTAVVTSSNIMKMNSVYESRPEFKSLFDIILTSEDFERSKPDPDCYLKGAKHFGLSHDECVVFEDSFNGLKSGRAAQMMVVGLATTNTKESISPYSDYVISDFKGLDYQNLCKILCNLI
;
A
#
# COMPACT_ATOMS: atom_id res chain seq x y z
N MET A 1 1.63 -36.13 -0.87
CA MET A 1 1.88 -34.86 -0.16
C MET A 1 2.81 -33.93 -0.94
N GLU A 2 4.08 -34.26 -1.22
CA GLU A 2 4.99 -33.36 -1.98
C GLU A 2 4.51 -33.05 -3.41
N LYS A 3 3.97 -34.03 -4.15
CA LYS A 3 3.42 -33.82 -5.50
C LYS A 3 2.18 -32.94 -5.51
N GLU A 4 1.32 -33.04 -4.50
CA GLU A 4 0.11 -32.22 -4.36
C GLU A 4 0.45 -30.79 -3.98
N GLN A 5 1.44 -30.60 -3.10
CA GLN A 5 1.97 -29.27 -2.78
C GLN A 5 2.59 -28.58 -4.01
N SER A 6 3.38 -29.33 -4.81
CA SER A 6 3.97 -28.85 -6.06
C SER A 6 2.92 -28.45 -7.09
N GLU A 7 1.82 -29.21 -7.20
CA GLU A 7 0.72 -28.90 -8.12
C GLU A 7 -0.08 -27.67 -7.67
N ILE A 8 -0.30 -27.52 -6.37
CA ILE A 8 -0.98 -26.34 -5.78
C ILE A 8 -0.14 -25.08 -6.02
N VAL A 9 1.17 -25.13 -5.76
CA VAL A 9 2.08 -24.00 -6.00
C VAL A 9 2.08 -23.62 -7.47
N LYS A 10 2.16 -24.61 -8.39
CA LYS A 10 2.14 -24.35 -9.83
C LYS A 10 0.83 -23.70 -10.29
N ARG A 11 -0.32 -24.15 -9.78
CA ARG A 11 -1.62 -23.53 -10.09
C ARG A 11 -1.77 -22.13 -9.53
N LEU A 12 -1.19 -21.86 -8.35
CA LEU A 12 -1.14 -20.51 -7.79
C LEU A 12 -0.27 -19.58 -8.66
N ASP A 13 0.90 -20.05 -9.09
CA ASP A 13 1.79 -19.30 -9.99
C ASP A 13 1.09 -19.01 -11.35
N GLU A 14 0.44 -20.01 -11.95
CA GLU A 14 -0.33 -19.83 -13.18
C GLU A 14 -1.48 -18.83 -12.99
N PHE A 15 -2.20 -18.89 -11.88
CA PHE A 15 -3.27 -17.96 -11.55
C PHE A 15 -2.72 -16.53 -11.34
N GLU A 16 -1.62 -16.36 -10.63
CA GLU A 16 -0.98 -15.07 -10.40
C GLU A 16 -0.49 -14.44 -11.73
N HIS A 17 0.03 -15.23 -12.68
CA HIS A 17 0.42 -14.77 -14.01
C HIS A 17 -0.77 -14.31 -14.89
N THR A 18 -1.97 -14.81 -14.61
CA THR A 18 -3.19 -14.42 -15.34
C THR A 18 -3.93 -13.23 -14.70
N MET A 19 -3.52 -12.79 -13.51
CA MET A 19 -4.16 -11.67 -12.81
C MET A 19 -3.93 -10.36 -13.57
N LYS A 20 -5.03 -9.67 -13.85
CA LYS A 20 -4.99 -8.28 -14.33
C LYS A 20 -4.80 -7.36 -13.13
N PHE A 21 -3.66 -6.71 -13.06
CA PHE A 21 -3.40 -5.68 -12.04
C PHE A 21 -3.98 -4.35 -12.53
N GLU A 22 -5.01 -3.88 -11.85
CA GLU A 22 -5.65 -2.60 -12.13
C GLU A 22 -5.42 -1.65 -10.96
N TYR A 23 -5.25 -0.37 -11.29
CA TYR A 23 -5.17 0.66 -10.27
C TYR A 23 -6.56 0.98 -9.73
N VAL A 24 -6.63 1.33 -8.46
CA VAL A 24 -7.85 1.92 -7.89
C VAL A 24 -8.15 3.23 -8.62
N ASP A 25 -9.42 3.47 -8.89
CA ASP A 25 -9.88 4.66 -9.62
C ASP A 25 -9.32 5.96 -9.02
N GLY A 26 -8.79 6.84 -9.89
CA GLY A 26 -8.18 8.11 -9.51
C GLY A 26 -6.74 8.02 -8.98
N PHE A 27 -6.20 6.80 -8.76
CA PHE A 27 -4.87 6.62 -8.17
C PHE A 27 -3.74 7.29 -8.99
N ILE A 28 -3.76 7.15 -10.32
CA ILE A 28 -2.70 7.68 -11.20
C ILE A 28 -2.63 9.20 -11.12
N ASP A 29 -3.76 9.88 -11.10
CA ASP A 29 -3.81 11.34 -11.02
C ASP A 29 -3.35 11.80 -9.63
N PHE A 30 -3.78 11.12 -8.58
CA PHE A 30 -3.38 11.39 -7.21
C PHE A 30 -1.85 11.24 -7.01
N ILE A 31 -1.25 10.13 -7.47
CA ILE A 31 0.20 9.90 -7.29
C ILE A 31 1.04 10.90 -8.07
N LYS A 32 0.57 11.37 -9.24
CA LYS A 32 1.23 12.43 -10.02
C LYS A 32 1.17 13.76 -9.29
N ASP A 33 0.00 14.13 -8.76
CA ASP A 33 -0.18 15.35 -7.99
C ASP A 33 0.71 15.37 -6.74
N LEU A 34 0.81 14.25 -6.00
CA LEU A 34 1.75 14.14 -4.90
C LEU A 34 3.21 14.39 -5.31
N LYS A 35 3.63 13.85 -6.46
CA LYS A 35 4.98 14.08 -7.00
C LYS A 35 5.23 15.55 -7.39
N GLU A 36 4.26 16.19 -8.02
CA GLU A 36 4.33 17.61 -8.38
C GLU A 36 4.46 18.49 -7.12
N ASN A 37 3.90 18.06 -6.00
CA ASN A 37 4.04 18.70 -4.70
C ASN A 37 5.26 18.22 -3.89
N ASN A 38 6.19 17.47 -4.49
CA ASN A 38 7.43 16.95 -3.88
C ASN A 38 7.17 16.02 -2.65
N ILE A 39 6.03 15.36 -2.60
CA ILE A 39 5.72 14.38 -1.55
C ILE A 39 6.41 13.06 -1.89
N LYS A 40 7.13 12.52 -0.91
CA LYS A 40 7.79 11.21 -1.01
C LYS A 40 6.77 10.09 -0.97
N THR A 41 6.96 9.11 -1.83
CA THR A 41 6.01 8.01 -2.01
C THR A 41 6.69 6.65 -1.96
N ALA A 42 6.07 5.71 -1.25
CA ALA A 42 6.55 4.34 -1.11
C ALA A 42 5.42 3.33 -1.34
N VAL A 43 5.71 2.24 -2.01
CA VAL A 43 4.90 1.01 -1.90
C VAL A 43 5.50 0.14 -0.81
N VAL A 44 4.65 -0.36 0.09
CA VAL A 44 5.02 -1.31 1.13
C VAL A 44 4.10 -2.51 1.02
N THR A 45 4.59 -3.60 0.45
CA THR A 45 3.79 -4.78 0.14
C THR A 45 4.29 -6.02 0.87
N SER A 46 3.36 -6.90 1.29
CA SER A 46 3.68 -8.24 1.79
C SER A 46 3.98 -9.24 0.66
N SER A 47 3.87 -8.83 -0.60
CA SER A 47 4.25 -9.64 -1.75
C SER A 47 5.76 -9.76 -1.84
N ASN A 48 6.24 -10.93 -2.28
CA ASN A 48 7.64 -11.17 -2.57
C ASN A 48 8.04 -10.59 -3.93
N ILE A 49 9.35 -10.58 -4.21
CA ILE A 49 9.88 -10.02 -5.46
C ILE A 49 9.36 -10.77 -6.70
N MET A 50 9.12 -12.08 -6.62
CA MET A 50 8.59 -12.85 -7.74
C MET A 50 7.19 -12.38 -8.14
N LYS A 51 6.31 -12.18 -7.17
CA LYS A 51 4.98 -11.64 -7.40
C LYS A 51 5.04 -10.19 -7.91
N MET A 52 5.95 -9.39 -7.39
CA MET A 52 6.14 -8.02 -7.87
C MET A 52 6.67 -7.96 -9.31
N ASN A 53 7.45 -8.95 -9.76
CA ASN A 53 7.87 -9.04 -11.16
C ASN A 53 6.66 -9.21 -12.10
N SER A 54 5.67 -10.00 -11.74
CA SER A 54 4.42 -10.13 -12.51
C SER A 54 3.65 -8.78 -12.59
N VAL A 55 3.67 -7.99 -11.51
CA VAL A 55 3.12 -6.62 -11.54
C VAL A 55 3.89 -5.74 -12.52
N TYR A 56 5.23 -5.79 -12.49
CA TYR A 56 6.09 -4.97 -13.36
C TYR A 56 5.97 -5.35 -14.83
N GLU A 57 5.76 -6.63 -15.14
CA GLU A 57 5.49 -7.09 -16.51
C GLU A 57 4.12 -6.60 -17.00
N SER A 58 3.10 -6.66 -16.15
CA SER A 58 1.75 -6.22 -16.47
C SER A 58 1.63 -4.68 -16.53
N ARG A 59 2.42 -3.98 -15.69
CA ARG A 59 2.41 -2.52 -15.54
C ARG A 59 3.85 -1.99 -15.51
N PRO A 60 4.52 -1.85 -16.67
CA PRO A 60 5.93 -1.43 -16.71
C PRO A 60 6.20 -0.06 -16.08
N GLU A 61 5.20 0.83 -16.10
CA GLU A 61 5.27 2.15 -15.50
C GLU A 61 5.26 2.15 -13.97
N PHE A 62 4.81 1.06 -13.32
CA PHE A 62 4.56 0.98 -11.88
C PHE A 62 5.77 1.43 -11.04
N LYS A 63 6.97 0.94 -11.39
CA LYS A 63 8.20 1.31 -10.66
C LYS A 63 8.48 2.81 -10.67
N SER A 64 8.13 3.49 -11.75
CA SER A 64 8.37 4.93 -11.90
C SER A 64 7.38 5.80 -11.13
N LEU A 65 6.28 5.21 -10.64
CA LEU A 65 5.26 5.94 -9.88
C LEU A 65 5.72 6.26 -8.45
N PHE A 66 6.70 5.54 -7.91
CA PHE A 66 7.11 5.65 -6.51
C PHE A 66 8.59 5.93 -6.37
N ASP A 67 8.96 6.58 -5.25
CA ASP A 67 10.37 6.80 -4.90
C ASP A 67 11.04 5.50 -4.45
N ILE A 68 10.32 4.64 -3.71
CA ILE A 68 10.76 3.29 -3.32
C ILE A 68 9.62 2.27 -3.35
N ILE A 69 10.01 1.00 -3.48
CA ILE A 69 9.11 -0.15 -3.32
C ILE A 69 9.79 -1.10 -2.35
N LEU A 70 9.12 -1.39 -1.23
CA LEU A 70 9.53 -2.37 -0.23
C LEU A 70 8.66 -3.62 -0.35
N THR A 71 9.31 -4.76 -0.52
CA THR A 71 8.70 -6.09 -0.63
C THR A 71 8.87 -6.89 0.67
N SER A 72 8.34 -8.09 0.73
CA SER A 72 8.47 -8.94 1.93
C SER A 72 9.92 -9.27 2.30
N GLU A 73 10.87 -9.14 1.38
CA GLU A 73 12.30 -9.35 1.62
C GLU A 73 13.00 -8.16 2.28
N ASP A 74 12.36 -6.99 2.30
CA ASP A 74 12.95 -5.75 2.79
C ASP A 74 12.74 -5.52 4.28
N PHE A 75 11.86 -6.29 4.93
CA PHE A 75 11.56 -6.15 6.36
C PHE A 75 11.55 -7.50 7.09
N GLU A 76 11.84 -7.48 8.39
CA GLU A 76 12.02 -8.70 9.19
C GLU A 76 10.69 -9.27 9.68
N ARG A 77 9.71 -8.41 9.94
CA ARG A 77 8.41 -8.76 10.50
C ARG A 77 7.30 -8.30 9.60
N SER A 78 6.43 -9.25 9.24
CA SER A 78 5.29 -9.00 8.37
C SER A 78 4.17 -8.25 9.08
N LYS A 79 3.33 -7.54 8.31
CA LYS A 79 2.07 -6.95 8.82
C LYS A 79 1.25 -8.02 9.59
N PRO A 80 0.73 -7.71 10.77
CA PRO A 80 0.43 -6.39 11.32
C PRO A 80 1.55 -5.71 12.12
N ASP A 81 2.77 -6.26 12.17
CA ASP A 81 3.90 -5.58 12.79
C ASP A 81 4.21 -4.27 12.06
N PRO A 82 4.62 -3.17 12.76
CA PRO A 82 4.90 -1.88 12.15
C PRO A 82 6.21 -1.81 11.36
N ASP A 83 7.06 -2.84 11.42
CA ASP A 83 8.44 -2.85 10.87
C ASP A 83 8.53 -2.33 9.44
N CYS A 84 7.61 -2.80 8.58
CA CYS A 84 7.62 -2.43 7.17
C CYS A 84 7.38 -0.93 6.92
N TYR A 85 6.44 -0.30 7.63
CA TYR A 85 6.17 1.13 7.49
C TYR A 85 7.24 1.99 8.14
N LEU A 86 7.76 1.56 9.30
CA LEU A 86 8.88 2.25 9.97
C LEU A 86 10.15 2.22 9.11
N LYS A 87 10.41 1.13 8.37
CA LYS A 87 11.50 1.08 7.39
C LYS A 87 11.30 2.05 6.23
N GLY A 88 10.08 2.19 5.73
CA GLY A 88 9.73 3.18 4.72
C GLY A 88 10.00 4.61 5.20
N ALA A 89 9.52 4.98 6.37
CA ALA A 89 9.77 6.29 6.98
C ALA A 89 11.28 6.55 7.17
N LYS A 90 11.99 5.57 7.72
CA LYS A 90 13.45 5.64 7.92
C LYS A 90 14.22 5.85 6.63
N HIS A 91 13.80 5.22 5.53
CA HIS A 91 14.44 5.40 4.21
C HIS A 91 14.44 6.86 3.78
N PHE A 92 13.37 7.60 4.07
CA PHE A 92 13.24 9.02 3.74
C PHE A 92 13.77 9.96 4.84
N GLY A 93 14.20 9.42 5.98
CA GLY A 93 14.62 10.20 7.13
C GLY A 93 13.48 10.93 7.84
N LEU A 94 12.25 10.40 7.72
CA LEU A 94 11.04 10.98 8.31
C LEU A 94 10.67 10.28 9.63
N SER A 95 10.02 11.02 10.52
CA SER A 95 9.35 10.48 11.70
C SER A 95 7.98 9.91 11.33
N HIS A 96 7.39 9.08 12.20
CA HIS A 96 6.12 8.44 11.95
C HIS A 96 4.95 9.41 11.79
N ASP A 97 4.97 10.53 12.49
CA ASP A 97 3.95 11.59 12.44
C ASP A 97 4.00 12.45 11.15
N GLU A 98 5.08 12.33 10.38
CA GLU A 98 5.21 12.93 9.04
C GLU A 98 4.74 11.99 7.92
N CYS A 99 4.23 10.80 8.27
CA CYS A 99 3.85 9.76 7.31
C CYS A 99 2.35 9.46 7.33
N VAL A 100 1.81 9.20 6.14
CA VAL A 100 0.43 8.74 5.94
C VAL A 100 0.45 7.38 5.26
N VAL A 101 -0.31 6.44 5.80
CA VAL A 101 -0.50 5.09 5.25
C VAL A 101 -1.85 5.02 4.57
N PHE A 102 -1.91 4.57 3.32
CA PHE A 102 -3.12 4.16 2.62
C PHE A 102 -3.17 2.64 2.57
N GLU A 103 -4.24 2.04 3.08
CA GLU A 103 -4.37 0.58 3.22
C GLU A 103 -5.80 0.08 3.12
N ASP A 104 -5.98 -1.12 2.56
CA ASP A 104 -7.27 -1.79 2.41
C ASP A 104 -7.40 -3.07 3.24
N SER A 105 -6.28 -3.64 3.68
CA SER A 105 -6.24 -4.89 4.45
C SER A 105 -6.21 -4.66 5.96
N PHE A 106 -6.88 -5.52 6.72
CA PHE A 106 -6.86 -5.43 8.19
C PHE A 106 -5.45 -5.47 8.78
N ASN A 107 -4.58 -6.34 8.25
CA ASN A 107 -3.20 -6.42 8.75
C ASN A 107 -2.39 -5.17 8.42
N GLY A 108 -2.60 -4.59 7.25
CA GLY A 108 -1.95 -3.33 6.88
C GLY A 108 -2.44 -2.14 7.69
N LEU A 109 -3.75 -2.02 7.90
CA LEU A 109 -4.35 -0.99 8.76
C LEU A 109 -3.79 -1.07 10.19
N LYS A 110 -3.75 -2.28 10.78
CA LYS A 110 -3.17 -2.51 12.11
C LYS A 110 -1.68 -2.17 12.16
N SER A 111 -0.94 -2.50 11.11
CA SER A 111 0.48 -2.18 10.98
C SER A 111 0.73 -0.67 10.94
N GLY A 112 -0.05 0.09 10.16
CA GLY A 112 0.01 1.54 10.12
C GLY A 112 -0.29 2.17 11.49
N ARG A 113 -1.34 1.69 12.16
CA ARG A 113 -1.67 2.12 13.54
C ARG A 113 -0.57 1.79 14.55
N ALA A 114 0.01 0.59 14.46
CA ALA A 114 1.13 0.17 15.31
C ALA A 114 2.39 1.01 15.06
N ALA A 115 2.59 1.49 13.83
CA ALA A 115 3.65 2.43 13.48
C ALA A 115 3.39 3.86 13.97
N GLN A 116 2.23 4.13 14.56
CA GLN A 116 1.79 5.46 15.01
C GLN A 116 1.71 6.48 13.86
N MET A 117 1.43 6.01 12.66
CA MET A 117 1.23 6.84 11.48
C MET A 117 -0.25 7.18 11.31
N MET A 118 -0.56 8.25 10.57
CA MET A 118 -1.91 8.54 10.12
C MET A 118 -2.34 7.46 9.12
N VAL A 119 -3.53 6.88 9.30
CA VAL A 119 -4.03 5.77 8.48
C VAL A 119 -5.30 6.17 7.73
N VAL A 120 -5.22 6.21 6.42
CA VAL A 120 -6.36 6.34 5.51
C VAL A 120 -6.74 4.95 5.00
N GLY A 121 -7.89 4.46 5.43
CA GLY A 121 -8.43 3.18 4.98
C GLY A 121 -9.04 3.29 3.58
N LEU A 122 -8.74 2.32 2.71
CA LEU A 122 -9.33 2.16 1.39
C LEU A 122 -10.42 1.09 1.42
N ALA A 123 -11.67 1.50 1.20
CA ALA A 123 -12.82 0.57 1.19
C ALA A 123 -12.96 -0.12 -0.19
N THR A 124 -11.89 -0.78 -0.65
CA THR A 124 -11.85 -1.51 -1.92
C THR A 124 -12.06 -3.01 -1.73
N THR A 125 -11.37 -3.62 -0.78
CA THR A 125 -11.46 -5.05 -0.46
C THR A 125 -12.45 -5.31 0.67
N ASN A 126 -12.52 -4.39 1.65
CA ASN A 126 -13.39 -4.48 2.82
C ASN A 126 -14.39 -3.32 2.85
N THR A 127 -15.51 -3.49 3.56
CA THR A 127 -16.51 -2.42 3.68
C THR A 127 -15.99 -1.28 4.55
N LYS A 128 -16.47 -0.06 4.30
CA LYS A 128 -16.14 1.13 5.08
C LYS A 128 -16.36 0.93 6.59
N GLU A 129 -17.48 0.31 6.94
CA GLU A 129 -17.87 0.06 8.33
C GLU A 129 -16.85 -0.87 9.03
N SER A 130 -16.35 -1.89 8.32
CA SER A 130 -15.44 -2.88 8.88
C SER A 130 -14.04 -2.34 9.12
N ILE A 131 -13.56 -1.42 8.28
CA ILE A 131 -12.20 -0.85 8.37
C ILE A 131 -12.13 0.48 9.15
N SER A 132 -13.27 1.17 9.33
CA SER A 132 -13.32 2.43 10.09
C SER A 132 -12.69 2.36 11.49
N PRO A 133 -12.84 1.26 12.28
CA PRO A 133 -12.21 1.19 13.61
C PRO A 133 -10.68 1.18 13.58
N TYR A 134 -10.07 0.89 12.43
CA TYR A 134 -8.63 0.80 12.23
C TYR A 134 -8.04 1.95 11.43
N SER A 135 -8.87 2.92 11.04
CA SER A 135 -8.51 4.03 10.17
C SER A 135 -8.81 5.37 10.85
N ASP A 136 -8.02 6.38 10.56
CA ASP A 136 -8.33 7.77 10.98
C ASP A 136 -9.30 8.42 10.00
N TYR A 137 -9.23 8.02 8.74
CA TYR A 137 -10.18 8.42 7.68
C TYR A 137 -10.40 7.26 6.72
N VAL A 138 -11.53 7.22 6.02
CA VAL A 138 -11.83 6.15 5.04
C VAL A 138 -12.29 6.77 3.73
N ILE A 139 -11.68 6.34 2.64
CA ILE A 139 -12.07 6.65 1.26
C ILE A 139 -12.46 5.38 0.51
N SER A 140 -13.28 5.52 -0.53
CA SER A 140 -13.66 4.41 -1.40
C SER A 140 -12.70 4.23 -2.59
N ASP A 141 -12.16 5.33 -3.07
CA ASP A 141 -11.21 5.42 -4.19
C ASP A 141 -10.44 6.74 -4.11
N PHE A 142 -9.60 7.03 -5.10
CA PHE A 142 -8.81 8.27 -5.18
C PHE A 142 -9.44 9.35 -6.06
N LYS A 143 -10.67 9.16 -6.55
CA LYS A 143 -11.34 10.17 -7.41
C LYS A 143 -11.51 11.49 -6.67
N GLY A 144 -11.01 12.56 -7.28
CA GLY A 144 -11.10 13.90 -6.71
C GLY A 144 -10.22 14.13 -5.46
N LEU A 145 -9.39 13.16 -5.08
CA LEU A 145 -8.38 13.36 -4.05
C LEU A 145 -7.12 13.94 -4.70
N ASP A 146 -6.68 15.07 -4.18
CA ASP A 146 -5.43 15.72 -4.51
C ASP A 146 -4.64 16.05 -3.23
N TYR A 147 -3.45 16.56 -3.35
CA TYR A 147 -2.59 16.93 -2.22
C TYR A 147 -3.29 17.96 -1.29
N GLN A 148 -3.94 18.97 -1.87
CA GLN A 148 -4.59 20.01 -1.06
C GLN A 148 -5.77 19.45 -0.26
N ASN A 149 -6.59 18.58 -0.87
CA ASN A 149 -7.71 17.94 -0.20
C ASN A 149 -7.22 16.93 0.85
N LEU A 150 -6.14 16.20 0.56
CA LEU A 150 -5.51 15.34 1.56
C LEU A 150 -5.04 16.16 2.78
N CYS A 151 -4.34 17.28 2.58
CA CYS A 151 -3.93 18.16 3.67
C CYS A 151 -5.12 18.65 4.51
N LYS A 152 -6.24 19.03 3.88
CA LYS A 152 -7.46 19.44 4.61
C LYS A 152 -8.03 18.29 5.45
N ILE A 153 -8.07 17.07 4.89
CA ILE A 153 -8.52 15.88 5.62
C ILE A 153 -7.64 15.66 6.86
N LEU A 154 -6.32 15.65 6.68
CA LEU A 154 -5.36 15.42 7.76
C LEU A 154 -5.41 16.52 8.82
N CYS A 155 -5.49 17.80 8.44
CA CYS A 155 -5.60 18.92 9.39
C CYS A 155 -6.88 18.87 10.24
N ASN A 156 -7.96 18.27 9.74
CA ASN A 156 -9.22 18.15 10.50
C ASN A 156 -9.22 16.95 11.48
N LEU A 157 -8.19 16.10 11.44
CA LEU A 157 -8.03 14.92 12.29
C LEU A 157 -7.08 15.16 13.48
N ILE A 158 -6.35 16.27 13.45
CA ILE A 158 -5.42 16.73 14.51
C ILE A 158 -6.17 17.73 15.39
#